data_c508bfb5ab3034bbfcb741c30ca1efd5
#
_entry.id   c508bfb5ab3034bbfcb741c30ca1efd5
#
_cell.length_a   1.000
_cell.length_b   1.000
_cell.length_c   1.000
_cell.angle_alpha   90.00
_cell.angle_beta   90.00
_cell.angle_gamma   90.00
#
_symmetry.space_group_name_H-M   'P 1'
#
loop_
_entity.id
_entity.type
_entity.pdbx_description
1 polymer ?
#
loop_
_entity_poly.entity_id
_entity_poly.type
_entity_poly.pdbx_seq_one_letter_code
_entity_poly.pdbx_strand_id
1 'polypeptide(L)'
;INTKKVGDYSVTYTVSDKANNTYKVVRKVIVSKRDSKGTIYLTFDDGPKYGTTDAILDILKEEGIKATFFVTGYGPDELIKREYDEGHSIALHTDTHDYSAVYQSVDAYFNDLGRVSDRVKRITGEESKIIRFPGGASNTISRRYSPGIMSILTKEVLNRGYRYYDWNISSGDATSDPRVTSDVIYNNVVSRLSKDRVNMVLMHDVKPYTRDALRRIIRYGKENGYTFDKVTMSTEMIRQRVNN
;
A
#
# COMPACT_ATOMS: atom_id res chain seq x y z
N ILE A 1 -20.73 19.67 1.08
CA ILE A 1 -20.19 18.30 0.91
C ILE A 1 -21.15 17.34 1.62
N ASN A 2 -21.57 16.29 0.93
CA ASN A 2 -22.34 15.22 1.56
C ASN A 2 -21.39 14.17 2.16
N THR A 3 -21.16 14.25 3.48
CA THR A 3 -20.25 13.34 4.20
C THR A 3 -20.80 11.91 4.33
N LYS A 4 -22.05 11.65 3.91
CA LYS A 4 -22.65 10.30 3.88
C LYS A 4 -22.44 9.59 2.54
N LYS A 5 -21.96 10.30 1.52
CA LYS A 5 -21.70 9.73 0.19
C LYS A 5 -20.19 9.71 -0.06
N VAL A 6 -19.63 8.51 -0.23
CA VAL A 6 -18.23 8.31 -0.62
C VAL A 6 -17.95 9.00 -1.96
N GLY A 7 -16.84 9.70 -2.06
CA GLY A 7 -16.41 10.36 -3.28
C GLY A 7 -15.43 11.51 -3.02
N ASP A 8 -14.91 12.01 -4.11
CA ASP A 8 -14.07 13.19 -4.13
C ASP A 8 -14.93 14.44 -4.33
N TYR A 9 -14.71 15.41 -3.45
CA TYR A 9 -15.42 16.68 -3.49
C TYR A 9 -14.42 17.83 -3.58
N SER A 10 -14.79 18.91 -4.25
CA SER A 10 -14.02 20.15 -4.27
C SER A 10 -14.78 21.23 -3.52
N VAL A 11 -14.09 21.93 -2.62
CA VAL A 11 -14.59 23.15 -1.97
C VAL A 11 -13.79 24.33 -2.48
N THR A 12 -14.48 25.26 -3.11
CA THR A 12 -13.87 26.49 -3.59
C THR A 12 -14.12 27.60 -2.57
N TYR A 13 -13.06 28.18 -2.05
CA TYR A 13 -13.11 29.39 -1.24
C TYR A 13 -12.85 30.58 -2.16
N THR A 14 -13.71 31.56 -2.13
CA THR A 14 -13.55 32.80 -2.89
C THR A 14 -13.46 33.95 -1.91
N VAL A 15 -12.41 34.76 -2.03
CA VAL A 15 -12.23 36.00 -1.26
C VAL A 15 -12.26 37.14 -2.27
N SER A 16 -13.01 38.18 -1.96
CA SER A 16 -13.07 39.41 -2.75
C SER A 16 -12.67 40.60 -1.89
N ASP A 17 -11.89 41.54 -2.45
CA ASP A 17 -11.59 42.82 -1.81
C ASP A 17 -12.65 43.90 -2.15
N LYS A 18 -12.49 45.06 -1.56
CA LYS A 18 -13.41 46.19 -1.83
C LYS A 18 -13.35 46.71 -3.26
N ALA A 19 -12.34 46.35 -4.04
CA ALA A 19 -12.18 46.70 -5.46
C ALA A 19 -12.72 45.57 -6.38
N ASN A 20 -13.40 44.59 -5.84
CA ASN A 20 -13.91 43.39 -6.56
C ASN A 20 -12.84 42.47 -7.15
N ASN A 21 -11.57 42.60 -6.72
CA ASN A 21 -10.60 41.60 -7.06
C ASN A 21 -10.93 40.30 -6.33
N THR A 22 -10.91 39.19 -7.05
CA THR A 22 -11.25 37.87 -6.47
C THR A 22 -10.08 36.93 -6.52
N TYR A 23 -9.87 36.21 -5.41
CA TYR A 23 -8.92 35.10 -5.32
C TYR A 23 -9.69 33.84 -4.97
N LYS A 24 -9.38 32.73 -5.66
CA LYS A 24 -10.03 31.43 -5.44
C LYS A 24 -9.02 30.39 -5.01
N VAL A 25 -9.32 29.67 -3.93
CA VAL A 25 -8.58 28.49 -3.48
C VAL A 25 -9.52 27.29 -3.57
N VAL A 26 -9.07 26.25 -4.23
CA VAL A 26 -9.81 24.99 -4.31
C VAL A 26 -9.20 23.98 -3.34
N ARG A 27 -9.99 23.46 -2.42
CA ARG A 27 -9.60 22.40 -1.52
C ARG A 27 -10.29 21.10 -1.94
N LYS A 28 -9.51 20.06 -2.22
CA LYS A 28 -10.02 18.72 -2.43
C LYS A 28 -10.38 18.10 -1.06
N VAL A 29 -11.58 17.53 -0.96
CA VAL A 29 -12.05 16.81 0.22
C VAL A 29 -12.48 15.42 -0.23
N ILE A 30 -11.87 14.39 0.36
CA ILE A 30 -12.18 12.99 0.09
C ILE A 30 -13.08 12.49 1.21
N VAL A 31 -14.29 12.07 0.87
CA VAL A 31 -15.19 11.34 1.77
C VAL A 31 -14.98 9.85 1.52
N SER A 32 -14.35 9.17 2.46
CA SER A 32 -14.10 7.73 2.39
C SER A 32 -15.14 6.96 3.19
N LYS A 33 -15.40 5.72 2.77
CA LYS A 33 -16.12 4.77 3.61
C LYS A 33 -15.27 4.50 4.85
N ARG A 34 -15.89 4.57 6.02
CA ARG A 34 -15.21 4.12 7.24
C ARG A 34 -15.01 2.62 7.12
N ASP A 35 -13.76 2.18 7.12
CA ASP A 35 -13.45 0.75 7.05
C ASP A 35 -14.12 0.06 8.24
N SER A 36 -14.81 -1.03 7.94
CA SER A 36 -15.48 -1.78 9.00
C SER A 36 -14.43 -2.45 9.89
N LYS A 37 -14.63 -2.37 11.20
CA LYS A 37 -13.84 -3.14 12.15
C LYS A 37 -13.84 -4.62 11.74
N GLY A 38 -12.70 -5.28 11.89
CA GLY A 38 -12.56 -6.67 11.49
C GLY A 38 -12.29 -6.91 9.99
N THR A 39 -12.06 -5.86 9.19
CA THR A 39 -11.59 -6.03 7.81
C THR A 39 -10.10 -6.32 7.78
N ILE A 40 -9.71 -7.31 6.99
CA ILE A 40 -8.33 -7.70 6.70
C ILE A 40 -7.97 -7.20 5.30
N TYR A 41 -6.93 -6.39 5.22
CA TYR A 41 -6.27 -6.00 3.97
C TYR A 41 -4.98 -6.80 3.86
N LEU A 42 -4.97 -7.81 2.98
CA LEU A 42 -3.74 -8.52 2.64
C LEU A 42 -2.95 -7.66 1.67
N THR A 43 -1.73 -7.31 2.05
CA THR A 43 -0.85 -6.47 1.23
C THR A 43 0.49 -7.16 1.02
N PHE A 44 0.97 -7.11 -0.22
CA PHE A 44 2.18 -7.76 -0.67
C PHE A 44 3.14 -6.75 -1.26
N ASP A 45 4.38 -6.76 -0.80
CA ASP A 45 5.44 -5.87 -1.26
C ASP A 45 6.49 -6.62 -2.10
N ASP A 46 7.30 -5.89 -2.86
CA ASP A 46 8.49 -6.31 -3.61
C ASP A 46 8.27 -7.09 -4.90
N GLY A 47 7.08 -7.58 -5.18
CA GLY A 47 6.79 -8.36 -6.38
C GLY A 47 6.69 -7.55 -7.68
N PRO A 48 6.34 -8.26 -8.77
CA PRO A 48 5.98 -9.69 -8.82
C PRO A 48 7.16 -10.63 -9.07
N LYS A 49 6.99 -11.93 -8.75
CA LYS A 49 7.98 -12.98 -8.99
C LYS A 49 7.32 -14.29 -9.42
N TYR A 50 7.81 -14.91 -10.50
CA TYR A 50 7.35 -16.24 -10.90
C TYR A 50 7.57 -17.31 -9.83
N GLY A 51 6.63 -18.26 -9.76
CA GLY A 51 6.63 -19.37 -8.80
C GLY A 51 6.12 -18.99 -7.40
N THR A 52 5.95 -17.70 -7.14
CA THR A 52 5.39 -17.23 -5.88
C THR A 52 4.19 -16.31 -6.09
N THR A 53 4.33 -15.21 -6.80
CA THR A 53 3.21 -14.27 -7.06
C THR A 53 2.08 -14.95 -7.84
N ASP A 54 2.39 -15.71 -8.89
CA ASP A 54 1.40 -16.48 -9.66
C ASP A 54 0.61 -17.49 -8.80
N ALA A 55 1.30 -18.21 -7.92
CA ALA A 55 0.66 -19.14 -6.99
C ALA A 55 -0.17 -18.42 -5.90
N ILE A 56 0.27 -17.23 -5.45
CA ILE A 56 -0.53 -16.38 -4.55
C ILE A 56 -1.81 -15.93 -5.24
N LEU A 57 -1.74 -15.53 -6.51
CA LEU A 57 -2.91 -15.13 -7.31
C LEU A 57 -3.89 -16.30 -7.48
N ASP A 58 -3.40 -17.52 -7.72
CA ASP A 58 -4.24 -18.73 -7.77
C ASP A 58 -4.99 -18.93 -6.44
N ILE A 59 -4.30 -18.83 -5.31
CA ILE A 59 -4.91 -18.94 -3.97
C ILE A 59 -5.98 -17.86 -3.75
N LEU A 60 -5.67 -16.61 -4.07
CA LEU A 60 -6.61 -15.49 -3.91
C LEU A 60 -7.86 -15.67 -4.77
N LYS A 61 -7.69 -16.16 -6.00
CA LYS A 61 -8.79 -16.45 -6.92
C LYS A 61 -9.68 -17.60 -6.41
N GLU A 62 -9.09 -18.71 -6.01
CA GLU A 62 -9.80 -19.86 -5.45
C GLU A 62 -10.56 -19.49 -4.17
N GLU A 63 -9.97 -18.68 -3.32
CA GLU A 63 -10.59 -18.20 -2.08
C GLU A 63 -11.56 -17.02 -2.31
N GLY A 64 -11.64 -16.47 -3.53
CA GLY A 64 -12.59 -15.43 -3.91
C GLY A 64 -12.35 -14.08 -3.21
N ILE A 65 -11.12 -13.76 -2.85
CA ILE A 65 -10.77 -12.49 -2.19
C ILE A 65 -9.85 -11.64 -3.04
N LYS A 66 -9.82 -10.33 -2.73
CA LYS A 66 -8.93 -9.38 -3.38
C LYS A 66 -7.90 -8.88 -2.38
N ALA A 67 -6.72 -8.52 -2.91
CA ALA A 67 -5.57 -8.04 -2.14
C ALA A 67 -4.97 -6.79 -2.79
N THR A 68 -3.88 -6.29 -2.24
CA THR A 68 -3.13 -5.16 -2.78
C THR A 68 -1.68 -5.54 -2.95
N PHE A 69 -1.14 -5.27 -4.13
CA PHE A 69 0.25 -5.52 -4.48
C PHE A 69 0.98 -4.19 -4.62
N PHE A 70 2.00 -3.99 -3.81
CA PHE A 70 2.91 -2.84 -3.87
C PHE A 70 4.11 -3.24 -4.72
N VAL A 71 3.99 -2.99 -6.01
CA VAL A 71 4.94 -3.48 -7.02
C VAL A 71 6.16 -2.58 -7.15
N THR A 72 7.28 -3.19 -7.57
CA THR A 72 8.55 -2.51 -7.86
C THR A 72 8.82 -2.42 -9.37
N GLY A 73 9.99 -1.92 -9.76
CA GLY A 73 10.47 -1.94 -11.14
C GLY A 73 10.91 -3.33 -11.64
N TYR A 74 10.91 -4.33 -10.77
CA TYR A 74 11.37 -5.68 -11.07
C TYR A 74 10.23 -6.65 -11.39
N GLY A 75 10.62 -7.82 -11.91
CA GLY A 75 9.71 -8.91 -12.19
C GLY A 75 8.91 -8.76 -13.50
N PRO A 76 8.07 -9.75 -13.84
CA PRO A 76 7.38 -9.82 -15.11
C PRO A 76 6.13 -8.95 -15.20
N ASP A 77 6.00 -8.17 -16.27
CA ASP A 77 4.86 -7.27 -16.53
C ASP A 77 3.53 -8.03 -16.61
N GLU A 78 3.55 -9.27 -17.14
CA GLU A 78 2.35 -10.10 -17.26
C GLU A 78 1.75 -10.50 -15.90
N LEU A 79 2.55 -10.58 -14.84
CA LEU A 79 2.00 -10.82 -13.51
C LEU A 79 1.34 -9.56 -12.93
N ILE A 80 1.90 -8.37 -13.15
CA ILE A 80 1.23 -7.10 -12.80
C ILE A 80 -0.10 -6.98 -13.58
N LYS A 81 -0.09 -7.34 -14.87
CA LYS A 81 -1.31 -7.36 -15.67
C LYS A 81 -2.34 -8.33 -15.11
N ARG A 82 -1.91 -9.54 -14.72
CA ARG A 82 -2.78 -10.54 -14.11
C ARG A 82 -3.35 -10.07 -12.76
N GLU A 83 -2.54 -9.48 -11.89
CA GLU A 83 -2.98 -8.87 -10.63
C GLU A 83 -4.11 -7.86 -10.88
N TYR A 84 -3.93 -6.98 -11.87
CA TYR A 84 -4.92 -5.97 -12.23
C TYR A 84 -6.19 -6.59 -12.82
N ASP A 85 -6.07 -7.49 -13.80
CA ASP A 85 -7.20 -8.12 -14.50
C ASP A 85 -8.04 -9.00 -13.54
N GLU A 86 -7.41 -9.61 -12.56
CA GLU A 86 -8.10 -10.36 -11.51
C GLU A 86 -8.72 -9.44 -10.44
N GLY A 87 -8.58 -8.13 -10.59
CA GLY A 87 -9.28 -7.12 -9.78
C GLY A 87 -8.63 -6.78 -8.45
N HIS A 88 -7.35 -7.08 -8.28
CA HIS A 88 -6.55 -6.61 -7.15
C HIS A 88 -6.22 -5.12 -7.28
N SER A 89 -5.74 -4.48 -6.23
CA SER A 89 -5.18 -3.12 -6.30
C SER A 89 -3.69 -3.18 -6.59
N ILE A 90 -3.27 -2.42 -7.62
CA ILE A 90 -1.85 -2.23 -7.92
C ILE A 90 -1.41 -0.91 -7.29
N ALA A 91 -0.45 -1.00 -6.40
CA ALA A 91 0.14 0.11 -5.68
C ALA A 91 1.66 0.18 -5.95
N LEU A 92 2.31 1.26 -5.57
CA LEU A 92 3.69 1.54 -5.94
C LEU A 92 4.62 1.39 -4.73
N HIS A 93 5.75 0.66 -4.93
CA HIS A 93 6.77 0.45 -3.89
C HIS A 93 8.16 0.94 -4.29
N THR A 94 8.22 2.00 -5.08
CA THR A 94 9.42 2.51 -5.77
C THR A 94 9.93 1.56 -6.87
N ASP A 95 10.75 2.07 -7.75
CA ASP A 95 11.27 1.29 -8.89
C ASP A 95 12.43 0.37 -8.46
N THR A 96 13.43 0.95 -7.81
CA THR A 96 14.67 0.22 -7.47
C THR A 96 14.62 -0.46 -6.11
N HIS A 97 13.76 0.00 -5.20
CA HIS A 97 13.77 -0.39 -3.78
C HIS A 97 15.16 -0.25 -3.11
N ASP A 98 16.05 0.55 -3.71
CA ASP A 98 17.38 0.82 -3.15
C ASP A 98 17.32 2.04 -2.22
N TYR A 99 17.49 1.81 -0.93
CA TYR A 99 17.45 2.87 0.09
C TYR A 99 18.47 3.99 -0.18
N SER A 100 19.64 3.67 -0.74
CA SER A 100 20.67 4.65 -1.04
C SER A 100 20.27 5.58 -2.20
N ALA A 101 19.56 5.06 -3.18
CA ALA A 101 19.03 5.83 -4.30
C ALA A 101 17.74 6.55 -3.92
N VAL A 102 16.78 5.83 -3.33
CA VAL A 102 15.43 6.32 -3.05
C VAL A 102 15.41 7.43 -2.00
N TYR A 103 16.24 7.32 -0.94
CA TYR A 103 16.23 8.27 0.18
C TYR A 103 17.36 9.30 0.15
N GLN A 104 18.02 9.47 -0.98
CA GLN A 104 19.06 10.47 -1.14
C GLN A 104 18.51 11.92 -1.10
N SER A 105 17.35 12.13 -1.73
CA SER A 105 16.65 13.43 -1.76
C SER A 105 15.16 13.24 -2.09
N VAL A 106 14.38 14.31 -1.93
CA VAL A 106 12.97 14.31 -2.35
C VAL A 106 12.83 14.06 -3.85
N ASP A 107 13.66 14.70 -4.66
CA ASP A 107 13.63 14.53 -6.12
C ASP A 107 14.05 13.11 -6.53
N ALA A 108 15.06 12.53 -5.86
CA ALA A 108 15.47 11.15 -6.09
C ALA A 108 14.31 10.17 -5.81
N TYR A 109 13.60 10.37 -4.70
CA TYR A 109 12.42 9.55 -4.36
C TYR A 109 11.35 9.64 -5.45
N PHE A 110 10.96 10.85 -5.87
CA PHE A 110 9.89 11.01 -6.86
C PHE A 110 10.30 10.61 -8.28
N ASN A 111 11.56 10.73 -8.65
CA ASN A 111 12.08 10.20 -9.91
C ASN A 111 12.02 8.66 -9.94
N ASP A 112 12.35 8.03 -8.83
CA ASP A 112 12.27 6.57 -8.68
C ASP A 112 10.81 6.11 -8.68
N LEU A 113 9.95 6.72 -7.88
CA LEU A 113 8.52 6.44 -7.84
C LEU A 113 7.84 6.67 -9.20
N GLY A 114 8.28 7.68 -9.94
CA GLY A 114 7.77 8.00 -11.28
C GLY A 114 7.97 6.84 -12.27
N ARG A 115 9.15 6.21 -12.26
CA ARG A 115 9.44 5.08 -13.16
C ARG A 115 8.50 3.90 -12.94
N VAL A 116 8.27 3.47 -11.69
CA VAL A 116 7.32 2.38 -11.42
C VAL A 116 5.88 2.80 -11.70
N SER A 117 5.53 4.07 -11.49
CA SER A 117 4.22 4.62 -11.85
C SER A 117 3.96 4.55 -13.35
N ASP A 118 4.93 4.95 -14.17
CA ASP A 118 4.85 4.86 -15.63
C ASP A 118 4.77 3.40 -16.11
N ARG A 119 5.52 2.50 -15.46
CA ARG A 119 5.43 1.06 -15.70
C ARG A 119 4.00 0.54 -15.47
N VAL A 120 3.44 0.80 -14.29
CA VAL A 120 2.09 0.37 -13.93
C VAL A 120 1.05 0.94 -14.89
N LYS A 121 1.13 2.24 -15.21
CA LYS A 121 0.24 2.90 -16.15
C LYS A 121 0.32 2.28 -17.56
N ARG A 122 1.51 1.95 -18.03
CA ARG A 122 1.72 1.28 -19.33
C ARG A 122 1.07 -0.11 -19.37
N ILE A 123 1.13 -0.86 -18.27
CA ILE A 123 0.61 -2.23 -18.18
C ILE A 123 -0.90 -2.27 -18.00
N THR A 124 -1.43 -1.42 -17.13
CA THR A 124 -2.85 -1.45 -16.69
C THR A 124 -3.74 -0.44 -17.41
N GLY A 125 -3.16 0.59 -18.00
CA GLY A 125 -3.89 1.74 -18.54
C GLY A 125 -4.30 2.78 -17.48
N GLU A 126 -4.07 2.49 -16.20
CA GLU A 126 -4.49 3.35 -15.08
C GLU A 126 -3.28 3.83 -14.25
N GLU A 127 -3.41 5.04 -13.71
CA GLU A 127 -2.42 5.62 -12.81
C GLU A 127 -2.72 5.24 -11.35
N SER A 128 -1.75 4.66 -10.65
CA SER A 128 -1.89 4.41 -9.21
C SER A 128 -1.41 5.61 -8.40
N LYS A 129 -2.20 5.99 -7.40
CA LYS A 129 -1.86 7.00 -6.37
C LYS A 129 -1.74 6.41 -4.97
N ILE A 130 -1.63 5.10 -4.88
CA ILE A 130 -1.43 4.36 -3.64
C ILE A 130 0.02 3.93 -3.58
N ILE A 131 0.70 4.24 -2.48
CA ILE A 131 2.11 3.92 -2.29
C ILE A 131 2.39 3.27 -0.93
N ARG A 132 3.51 2.58 -0.84
CA ARG A 132 4.18 2.24 0.41
C ARG A 132 5.65 2.61 0.31
N PHE A 133 6.17 3.25 1.35
CA PHE A 133 7.60 3.57 1.41
C PHE A 133 8.42 2.31 1.67
N PRO A 134 9.57 2.09 1.00
CA PRO A 134 10.51 1.04 1.38
C PRO A 134 10.86 1.10 2.87
N GLY A 135 10.58 0.00 3.58
CA GLY A 135 10.74 -0.06 5.04
C GLY A 135 9.70 0.70 5.86
N GLY A 136 8.64 1.25 5.21
CA GLY A 136 7.56 2.02 5.84
C GLY A 136 7.94 3.45 6.22
N ALA A 137 6.94 4.25 6.60
CA ALA A 137 7.13 5.64 7.01
C ALA A 137 7.95 5.77 8.31
N SER A 138 8.01 4.72 9.12
CA SER A 138 8.76 4.69 10.38
C SER A 138 10.21 4.26 10.25
N ASN A 139 10.69 3.93 9.03
CA ASN A 139 12.05 3.44 8.85
C ASN A 139 13.09 4.46 9.31
N THR A 140 14.18 3.94 9.86
CA THR A 140 15.31 4.76 10.31
C THR A 140 16.54 4.64 9.40
N ILE A 141 16.48 3.72 8.42
CA ILE A 141 17.59 3.49 7.48
C ILE A 141 17.80 4.72 6.60
N SER A 142 16.71 5.37 6.17
CA SER A 142 16.71 6.61 5.38
C SER A 142 17.54 7.73 6.00
N ARG A 143 17.70 7.74 7.34
CA ARG A 143 18.52 8.71 8.07
C ARG A 143 20.00 8.67 7.67
N ARG A 144 20.49 7.51 7.22
CA ARG A 144 21.88 7.33 6.78
C ARG A 144 22.17 8.11 5.48
N TYR A 145 21.13 8.36 4.68
CA TYR A 145 21.25 9.01 3.37
C TYR A 145 20.81 10.48 3.43
N SER A 146 19.72 10.76 4.14
CA SER A 146 19.21 12.12 4.31
C SER A 146 18.45 12.23 5.64
N PRO A 147 19.06 12.80 6.68
CA PRO A 147 18.37 13.06 7.96
C PRO A 147 17.12 13.92 7.77
N GLY A 148 16.00 13.50 8.35
CA GLY A 148 14.71 14.21 8.28
C GLY A 148 13.88 13.94 7.02
N ILE A 149 14.39 13.17 6.06
CA ILE A 149 13.73 12.99 4.77
C ILE A 149 12.33 12.40 4.86
N MET A 150 12.09 11.45 5.78
CA MET A 150 10.75 10.86 5.93
C MET A 150 9.72 11.86 6.42
N SER A 151 10.13 12.82 7.27
CA SER A 151 9.27 13.91 7.72
C SER A 151 8.85 14.85 6.58
N ILE A 152 9.66 14.94 5.53
CA ILE A 152 9.37 15.72 4.31
C ILE A 152 8.53 14.86 3.36
N LEU A 153 8.98 13.65 3.04
CA LEU A 153 8.34 12.78 2.04
C LEU A 153 6.90 12.42 2.43
N THR A 154 6.62 12.16 3.70
CA THR A 154 5.25 11.86 4.15
C THR A 154 4.26 12.99 3.94
N LYS A 155 4.73 14.24 3.87
CA LYS A 155 3.93 15.41 3.51
C LYS A 155 3.85 15.59 2.01
N GLU A 156 5.00 15.49 1.32
CA GLU A 156 5.09 15.72 -0.12
C GLU A 156 4.28 14.72 -0.95
N VAL A 157 4.25 13.44 -0.56
CA VAL A 157 3.41 12.45 -1.25
C VAL A 157 1.92 12.81 -1.14
N LEU A 158 1.48 13.31 0.02
CA LEU A 158 0.08 13.75 0.20
C LEU A 158 -0.22 15.01 -0.61
N ASN A 159 0.70 15.98 -0.64
CA ASN A 159 0.58 17.21 -1.43
C ASN A 159 0.45 16.90 -2.92
N ARG A 160 1.14 15.88 -3.43
CA ARG A 160 1.07 15.41 -4.82
C ARG A 160 -0.09 14.45 -5.10
N GLY A 161 -1.02 14.29 -4.14
CA GLY A 161 -2.24 13.50 -4.29
C GLY A 161 -2.09 12.00 -4.08
N TYR A 162 -0.92 11.54 -3.67
CA TYR A 162 -0.73 10.14 -3.27
C TYR A 162 -1.30 9.87 -1.90
N ARG A 163 -1.58 8.60 -1.62
CA ARG A 163 -1.87 8.08 -0.28
C ARG A 163 -0.86 6.98 0.05
N TYR A 164 -0.26 7.05 1.24
CA TYR A 164 0.66 6.01 1.67
C TYR A 164 0.08 5.15 2.77
N TYR A 165 0.41 3.87 2.73
CA TYR A 165 -0.10 2.86 3.65
C TYR A 165 1.05 2.07 4.25
N ASP A 166 1.18 2.17 5.57
CA ASP A 166 2.01 1.27 6.35
C ASP A 166 1.18 0.03 6.73
N TRP A 167 1.51 -0.61 7.82
CA TRP A 167 0.83 -1.79 8.33
C TRP A 167 0.72 -1.73 9.85
N ASN A 168 -0.24 -2.49 10.41
CA ASN A 168 -0.35 -2.72 11.84
C ASN A 168 -0.17 -4.20 12.22
N ILE A 169 0.00 -5.07 11.23
CA ILE A 169 0.36 -6.47 11.41
C ILE A 169 1.49 -6.79 10.43
N SER A 170 2.64 -7.22 10.95
CA SER A 170 3.73 -7.77 10.15
C SER A 170 3.69 -9.30 10.22
N SER A 171 3.78 -9.94 9.07
CA SER A 171 3.93 -11.39 8.97
C SER A 171 5.31 -11.87 9.46
N GLY A 172 6.31 -10.98 9.44
CA GLY A 172 7.70 -11.31 9.77
C GLY A 172 8.46 -12.04 8.66
N ASP A 173 7.95 -11.96 7.42
CA ASP A 173 8.53 -12.65 6.26
C ASP A 173 9.71 -11.90 5.60
N ALA A 174 9.93 -10.62 5.92
CA ALA A 174 11.07 -9.83 5.46
C ALA A 174 12.35 -10.16 6.25
N THR A 175 12.79 -11.41 6.19
CA THR A 175 13.94 -11.88 6.94
C THR A 175 14.77 -12.89 6.15
N SER A 176 16.05 -12.98 6.48
CA SER A 176 16.97 -14.04 6.04
C SER A 176 17.11 -15.17 7.07
N ASP A 177 16.37 -15.15 8.18
CA ASP A 177 16.43 -16.20 9.20
C ASP A 177 15.92 -17.53 8.62
N PRO A 178 16.76 -18.58 8.52
CA PRO A 178 16.38 -19.86 7.94
C PRO A 178 15.32 -20.63 8.77
N ARG A 179 15.03 -20.18 9.98
CA ARG A 179 14.00 -20.77 10.85
C ARG A 179 12.59 -20.30 10.53
N VAL A 180 12.46 -19.31 9.64
CA VAL A 180 11.13 -18.82 9.24
C VAL A 180 10.46 -19.85 8.34
N THR A 181 9.29 -20.29 8.76
CA THR A 181 8.44 -21.26 8.06
C THR A 181 7.05 -20.65 7.81
N SER A 182 6.26 -21.33 6.98
CA SER A 182 4.85 -20.94 6.78
C SER A 182 4.04 -20.95 8.08
N ASP A 183 4.38 -21.80 9.06
CA ASP A 183 3.73 -21.80 10.38
C ASP A 183 4.05 -20.56 11.19
N VAL A 184 5.30 -20.08 11.14
CA VAL A 184 5.69 -18.83 11.77
C VAL A 184 4.92 -17.65 11.17
N ILE A 185 4.84 -17.58 9.82
CA ILE A 185 4.09 -16.53 9.12
C ILE A 185 2.60 -16.58 9.50
N TYR A 186 1.99 -17.76 9.43
CA TYR A 186 0.60 -17.95 9.84
C TYR A 186 0.35 -17.44 11.26
N ASN A 187 1.13 -17.92 12.24
CA ASN A 187 0.97 -17.54 13.64
C ASN A 187 1.18 -16.05 13.89
N ASN A 188 2.18 -15.44 13.23
CA ASN A 188 2.44 -14.02 13.33
C ASN A 188 1.27 -13.16 12.87
N VAL A 189 0.56 -13.59 11.82
CA VAL A 189 -0.61 -12.86 11.31
C VAL A 189 -1.82 -13.12 12.20
N VAL A 190 -2.23 -14.38 12.39
CA VAL A 190 -3.53 -14.69 13.02
C VAL A 190 -3.58 -14.27 14.50
N SER A 191 -2.46 -14.35 15.23
CA SER A 191 -2.39 -13.95 16.63
C SER A 191 -2.56 -12.44 16.86
N ARG A 192 -2.40 -11.64 15.80
CA ARG A 192 -2.50 -10.17 15.86
C ARG A 192 -3.77 -9.61 15.22
N LEU A 193 -4.60 -10.45 14.60
CA LEU A 193 -5.89 -10.02 14.08
C LEU A 193 -6.81 -9.53 15.19
N SER A 194 -7.57 -8.47 14.90
CA SER A 194 -8.52 -7.90 15.85
C SER A 194 -9.82 -7.53 15.15
N LYS A 195 -10.94 -7.80 15.81
CA LYS A 195 -12.28 -7.38 15.37
C LYS A 195 -12.54 -5.89 15.61
N ASP A 196 -11.74 -5.27 16.46
CA ASP A 196 -11.97 -3.89 16.89
C ASP A 196 -11.25 -2.84 16.04
N ARG A 197 -10.51 -3.28 15.04
CA ARG A 197 -9.75 -2.41 14.15
C ARG A 197 -9.70 -2.95 12.72
N VAL A 198 -9.24 -2.11 11.81
CA VAL A 198 -8.75 -2.51 10.49
C VAL A 198 -7.44 -3.28 10.66
N ASN A 199 -7.28 -4.38 9.94
CA ASN A 199 -6.09 -5.22 9.97
C ASN A 199 -5.34 -5.08 8.64
N MET A 200 -4.33 -4.22 8.60
CA MET A 200 -3.44 -4.05 7.44
C MET A 200 -2.23 -4.97 7.62
N VAL A 201 -2.16 -6.02 6.80
CA VAL A 201 -1.15 -7.08 6.93
C VAL A 201 -0.05 -6.88 5.91
N LEU A 202 1.20 -6.70 6.39
CA LEU A 202 2.40 -6.69 5.55
C LEU A 202 2.88 -8.12 5.30
N MET A 203 3.02 -8.46 4.04
CA MET A 203 3.65 -9.67 3.51
C MET A 203 4.46 -9.32 2.26
N HIS A 204 5.22 -10.29 1.73
CA HIS A 204 5.97 -10.15 0.47
C HIS A 204 5.63 -11.33 -0.45
N ASP A 205 5.15 -11.05 -1.66
CA ASP A 205 4.74 -12.07 -2.62
C ASP A 205 5.92 -12.78 -3.30
N VAL A 206 7.12 -12.30 -3.04
CA VAL A 206 8.39 -12.93 -3.49
C VAL A 206 8.86 -14.07 -2.56
N LYS A 207 8.13 -14.35 -1.45
CA LYS A 207 8.52 -15.31 -0.42
C LYS A 207 7.71 -16.61 -0.47
N PRO A 208 8.34 -17.78 -0.67
CA PRO A 208 7.63 -19.06 -0.74
C PRO A 208 6.84 -19.40 0.54
N TYR A 209 7.40 -19.14 1.71
CA TYR A 209 6.71 -19.43 2.97
C TYR A 209 5.48 -18.54 3.22
N THR A 210 5.44 -17.34 2.62
CA THR A 210 4.24 -16.48 2.60
C THR A 210 3.15 -17.11 1.74
N ARG A 211 3.49 -17.53 0.52
CA ARG A 211 2.60 -18.31 -0.36
C ARG A 211 2.00 -19.51 0.38
N ASP A 212 2.84 -20.29 1.05
CA ASP A 212 2.43 -21.54 1.71
C ASP A 212 1.56 -21.29 2.96
N ALA A 213 1.69 -20.14 3.61
CA ALA A 213 0.85 -19.73 4.75
C ALA A 213 -0.50 -19.12 4.33
N LEU A 214 -0.57 -18.52 3.14
CA LEU A 214 -1.65 -17.61 2.75
C LEU A 214 -3.04 -18.22 2.83
N ARG A 215 -3.23 -19.42 2.28
CA ARG A 215 -4.53 -20.09 2.28
C ARG A 215 -5.07 -20.33 3.71
N ARG A 216 -4.18 -20.70 4.62
CA ARG A 216 -4.53 -20.91 6.03
C ARG A 216 -4.94 -19.60 6.70
N ILE A 217 -4.23 -18.52 6.42
CA ILE A 217 -4.56 -17.16 6.93
C ILE A 217 -5.94 -16.73 6.46
N ILE A 218 -6.25 -16.93 5.17
CA ILE A 218 -7.55 -16.57 4.60
C ILE A 218 -8.67 -17.38 5.23
N ARG A 219 -8.50 -18.69 5.33
CA ARG A 219 -9.52 -19.58 5.91
C ARG A 219 -9.76 -19.26 7.38
N TYR A 220 -8.71 -19.07 8.16
CA TYR A 220 -8.83 -18.61 9.54
C TYR A 220 -9.65 -17.29 9.62
N GLY A 221 -9.36 -16.33 8.77
CA GLY A 221 -10.10 -15.06 8.74
C GLY A 221 -11.58 -15.27 8.46
N LYS A 222 -11.94 -16.07 7.45
CA LYS A 222 -13.32 -16.38 7.09
C LYS A 222 -14.06 -17.12 8.21
N GLU A 223 -13.46 -18.16 8.75
CA GLU A 223 -14.02 -18.99 9.84
C GLU A 223 -14.26 -18.20 11.11
N ASN A 224 -13.42 -17.20 11.36
CA ASN A 224 -13.57 -16.30 12.48
C ASN A 224 -14.37 -15.02 12.14
N GLY A 225 -15.06 -14.96 11.00
CA GLY A 225 -15.97 -13.89 10.63
C GLY A 225 -15.28 -12.54 10.37
N TYR A 226 -14.04 -12.54 9.91
CA TYR A 226 -13.38 -11.37 9.32
C TYR A 226 -13.84 -11.18 7.88
N THR A 227 -13.83 -9.94 7.42
CA THR A 227 -14.02 -9.60 6.01
C THR A 227 -12.67 -9.30 5.37
N PHE A 228 -12.60 -9.42 4.05
CA PHE A 228 -11.39 -9.10 3.29
C PHE A 228 -11.70 -8.03 2.26
N ASP A 229 -10.77 -7.08 2.07
CA ASP A 229 -10.87 -6.09 1.02
C ASP A 229 -9.47 -5.69 0.52
N LYS A 230 -9.42 -4.99 -0.62
CA LYS A 230 -8.22 -4.38 -1.18
C LYS A 230 -8.14 -2.91 -0.80
N VAL A 231 -6.93 -2.37 -0.71
CA VAL A 231 -6.71 -0.94 -0.48
C VAL A 231 -7.15 -0.13 -1.70
N THR A 232 -7.86 0.95 -1.43
CA THR A 232 -8.30 1.91 -2.45
C THR A 232 -7.99 3.34 -2.00
N MET A 233 -8.18 4.32 -2.86
CA MET A 233 -8.04 5.74 -2.49
C MET A 233 -9.03 6.18 -1.40
N SER A 234 -10.08 5.41 -1.12
CA SER A 234 -11.05 5.69 -0.05
C SER A 234 -10.75 4.93 1.25
N THR A 235 -9.82 3.97 1.24
CA THR A 235 -9.42 3.22 2.44
C THR A 235 -8.77 4.16 3.47
N GLU A 236 -9.07 3.96 4.75
CA GLU A 236 -8.42 4.70 5.83
C GLU A 236 -6.92 4.40 5.86
N MET A 237 -6.10 5.46 5.88
CA MET A 237 -4.65 5.29 5.88
C MET A 237 -4.15 4.77 7.23
N ILE A 238 -3.59 3.58 7.25
CA ILE A 238 -2.81 3.07 8.38
C ILE A 238 -1.40 3.63 8.24
N ARG A 239 -0.98 4.44 9.22
CA ARG A 239 0.31 5.14 9.20
C ARG A 239 1.05 4.91 10.49
N GLN A 240 2.32 4.59 10.39
CA GLN A 240 3.24 4.48 11.51
C GLN A 240 3.82 5.84 11.87
N ARG A 241 4.34 5.96 13.10
CA ARG A 241 5.01 7.17 13.54
C ARG A 241 6.30 7.38 12.73
N VAL A 242 6.45 8.58 12.17
CA VAL A 242 7.68 8.96 11.48
C VAL A 242 8.82 9.13 12.49
N ASN A 243 9.96 8.47 12.23
CA ASN A 243 11.13 8.46 13.12
C ASN A 243 12.36 9.13 12.51
N ASN A 244 12.26 9.68 11.30
CA ASN A 244 13.35 10.38 10.59
C ASN A 244 12.84 11.64 9.89
#